data_4f6ba087932e4e3dfaf26bb30f5070fe
#
_entry.id   4f6ba087932e4e3dfaf26bb30f5070fe
#
_cell.length_a   1.000
_cell.length_b   1.000
_cell.length_c   1.000
_cell.angle_alpha   90.00
_cell.angle_beta   90.00
_cell.angle_gamma   90.00
#
_symmetry.space_group_name_H-M   'P 1'
#
loop_
_entity.id
_entity.type
_entity.pdbx_description
1 polymer ?
#
loop_
_entity_poly.entity_id
_entity_poly.type
_entity_poly.pdbx_seq_one_letter_code
_entity_poly.pdbx_strand_id
1 'polypeptide(L)'
;MNVDYLIIGGGISGRLLQMELMDRGHSTLVYDKWNDNQSTRVAAGLVNPVVGKYFTVGWRSDQYFPSLANYYQRLETRLKSSFFSSRPMKRIIANAGEQNRWLSKAHLDKYNNFCSFSYDQIPGLNTSFGILNIYLAGEMDTKAFLKACNTMLPTESDSFDYSKLDTNQKKYQNFSYDKIVFCEGYEAIKNPYLNDYVKIIPTKGEIIEIRAKGITEDSIYLGPVFIQFMGDDLWRVGATYEQNQTSLEPTTAMKEELESRLRKLINVPYELVNHYCGIRPASPDRKPILGMHPAIDSMYFVNGMGSKAISMAPLLVQEMTDYMEQGIPLPTEVDIKRFC
;
A
#
# COMPACT_ATOMS: atom_id res chain seq x y z
N MET A 1 -27.83 0.31 -16.57
CA MET A 1 -27.60 -0.62 -15.43
C MET A 1 -27.64 0.20 -14.16
N ASN A 2 -28.29 -0.28 -13.10
CA ASN A 2 -28.31 0.37 -11.78
C ASN A 2 -27.41 -0.41 -10.82
N VAL A 3 -26.61 0.28 -10.01
CA VAL A 3 -25.80 -0.31 -8.94
C VAL A 3 -25.95 0.52 -7.66
N ASP A 4 -25.84 -0.11 -6.50
CA ASP A 4 -25.86 0.63 -5.23
C ASP A 4 -24.59 1.48 -5.10
N TYR A 5 -23.44 0.93 -5.50
CA TYR A 5 -22.15 1.62 -5.42
C TYR A 5 -21.38 1.59 -6.74
N LEU A 6 -21.04 2.78 -7.25
CA LEU A 6 -20.08 2.96 -8.33
C LEU A 6 -18.71 3.34 -7.71
N ILE A 7 -17.69 2.52 -7.92
CA ILE A 7 -16.34 2.70 -7.35
C ILE A 7 -15.38 3.11 -8.45
N ILE A 8 -14.74 4.26 -8.32
CA ILE A 8 -13.78 4.77 -9.30
C ILE A 8 -12.37 4.48 -8.81
N GLY A 9 -11.66 3.62 -9.54
CA GLY A 9 -10.33 3.12 -9.22
C GLY A 9 -10.32 1.71 -8.65
N GLY A 10 -9.72 0.77 -9.40
CA GLY A 10 -9.60 -0.66 -9.11
C GLY A 10 -8.26 -1.05 -8.47
N GLY A 11 -7.60 -0.14 -7.76
CA GLY A 11 -6.45 -0.45 -6.91
C GLY A 11 -6.84 -1.21 -5.64
N ILE A 12 -5.87 -1.43 -4.74
CA ILE A 12 -6.08 -2.20 -3.50
C ILE A 12 -7.29 -1.67 -2.70
N SER A 13 -7.41 -0.37 -2.50
CA SER A 13 -8.50 0.22 -1.71
C SER A 13 -9.87 0.01 -2.34
N GLY A 14 -9.99 0.27 -3.66
CA GLY A 14 -11.27 0.09 -4.37
C GLY A 14 -11.70 -1.38 -4.44
N ARG A 15 -10.77 -2.32 -4.62
CA ARG A 15 -11.08 -3.75 -4.65
C ARG A 15 -11.49 -4.30 -3.29
N LEU A 16 -10.81 -3.88 -2.22
CA LEU A 16 -11.19 -4.30 -0.87
C LEU A 16 -12.55 -3.69 -0.48
N LEU A 17 -12.80 -2.42 -0.82
CA LEU A 17 -14.12 -1.80 -0.60
C LEU A 17 -15.21 -2.51 -1.39
N GLN A 18 -14.95 -2.84 -2.66
CA GLN A 18 -15.89 -3.60 -3.50
C GLN A 18 -16.30 -4.91 -2.84
N MET A 19 -15.33 -5.69 -2.36
CA MET A 19 -15.60 -6.96 -1.70
C MET A 19 -16.35 -6.80 -0.39
N GLU A 20 -16.01 -5.81 0.42
CA GLU A 20 -16.69 -5.51 1.68
C GLU A 20 -18.18 -5.16 1.43
N LEU A 21 -18.46 -4.30 0.46
CA LEU A 21 -19.82 -3.93 0.08
C LEU A 21 -20.63 -5.13 -0.46
N MET A 22 -20.01 -5.96 -1.30
CA MET A 22 -20.64 -7.18 -1.82
C MET A 22 -20.96 -8.18 -0.71
N ASP A 23 -20.10 -8.30 0.32
CA ASP A 23 -20.33 -9.17 1.49
C ASP A 23 -21.52 -8.68 2.33
N ARG A 24 -21.83 -7.39 2.25
CA ARG A 24 -23.04 -6.80 2.86
C ARG A 24 -24.28 -6.82 1.96
N GLY A 25 -24.17 -7.44 0.80
CA GLY A 25 -25.32 -7.66 -0.12
C GLY A 25 -25.55 -6.56 -1.14
N HIS A 26 -24.63 -5.60 -1.29
CA HIS A 26 -24.78 -4.52 -2.26
C HIS A 26 -24.30 -4.89 -3.66
N SER A 27 -24.97 -4.35 -4.65
CA SER A 27 -24.52 -4.35 -6.03
C SER A 27 -23.44 -3.30 -6.25
N THR A 28 -22.32 -3.71 -6.83
CA THR A 28 -21.15 -2.84 -7.02
C THR A 28 -20.60 -2.93 -8.43
N LEU A 29 -20.05 -1.81 -8.92
CA LEU A 29 -19.28 -1.77 -10.16
C LEU A 29 -18.01 -0.97 -9.94
N VAL A 30 -16.85 -1.56 -10.25
CA VAL A 30 -15.58 -0.81 -10.29
C VAL A 30 -15.35 -0.31 -11.71
N TYR A 31 -15.06 0.97 -11.83
CA TYR A 31 -14.65 1.64 -13.05
C TYR A 31 -13.16 1.94 -12.99
N ASP A 32 -12.34 1.24 -13.77
CA ASP A 32 -10.88 1.33 -13.68
C ASP A 32 -10.21 1.05 -15.02
N LYS A 33 -9.40 1.99 -15.49
CA LYS A 33 -8.53 1.76 -16.62
C LYS A 33 -7.31 0.97 -16.21
N TRP A 34 -7.16 -0.23 -16.75
CA TRP A 34 -5.94 -1.01 -16.56
C TRP A 34 -4.69 -0.22 -16.97
N ASN A 35 -3.75 -0.05 -16.05
CA ASN A 35 -2.49 0.64 -16.27
C ASN A 35 -1.34 -0.13 -15.61
N ASP A 36 -0.28 -0.43 -16.35
CA ASP A 36 0.89 -1.15 -15.84
C ASP A 36 1.63 -0.40 -14.73
N ASN A 37 1.54 0.92 -14.72
CA ASN A 37 2.15 1.79 -13.73
C ASN A 37 1.23 2.12 -12.54
N GLN A 38 0.09 1.44 -12.42
CA GLN A 38 -0.82 1.60 -11.27
C GLN A 38 -0.06 1.30 -9.97
N SER A 39 -0.19 2.17 -8.97
CA SER A 39 0.57 2.10 -7.70
C SER A 39 0.53 0.71 -7.04
N THR A 40 -0.63 0.06 -7.05
CA THR A 40 -0.79 -1.29 -6.48
C THR A 40 0.00 -2.32 -7.28
N ARG A 41 0.04 -2.24 -8.61
CA ARG A 41 0.76 -3.22 -9.47
C ARG A 41 2.28 -3.15 -9.34
N VAL A 42 2.79 -1.93 -9.14
CA VAL A 42 4.24 -1.67 -9.02
C VAL A 42 4.73 -1.91 -7.58
N ALA A 43 3.82 -1.89 -6.61
CA ALA A 43 4.17 -2.06 -5.20
C ALA A 43 4.92 -3.38 -4.95
N ALA A 44 5.95 -3.34 -4.09
CA ALA A 44 6.63 -4.54 -3.62
C ALA A 44 5.76 -5.45 -2.74
N GLY A 45 4.58 -4.99 -2.35
CA GLY A 45 3.63 -5.79 -1.58
C GLY A 45 3.95 -5.93 -0.10
N LEU A 46 4.97 -5.27 0.41
CA LEU A 46 5.47 -5.47 1.77
C LEU A 46 4.53 -4.91 2.84
N VAL A 47 4.30 -5.70 3.89
CA VAL A 47 3.56 -5.30 5.08
C VAL A 47 4.38 -5.56 6.34
N ASN A 48 4.58 -4.53 7.16
CA ASN A 48 5.32 -4.64 8.41
C ASN A 48 4.85 -3.61 9.45
N PRO A 49 4.77 -3.99 10.74
CA PRO A 49 4.30 -3.10 11.80
C PRO A 49 5.34 -2.07 12.26
N VAL A 50 6.64 -2.32 12.08
CA VAL A 50 7.72 -1.45 12.53
C VAL A 50 8.45 -0.82 11.36
N VAL A 51 8.37 0.50 11.22
CA VAL A 51 8.78 1.21 10.00
C VAL A 51 9.82 2.30 10.24
N GLY A 52 10.53 2.61 9.17
CA GLY A 52 11.45 3.76 9.07
C GLY A 52 12.71 3.65 9.92
N LYS A 53 13.59 4.63 9.76
CA LYS A 53 14.89 4.71 10.46
C LYS A 53 14.78 4.98 11.98
N TYR A 54 13.60 5.33 12.43
CA TYR A 54 13.31 5.58 13.86
C TYR A 54 12.61 4.42 14.55
N PHE A 55 12.46 3.27 13.88
CA PHE A 55 11.77 2.08 14.43
C PHE A 55 10.38 2.42 14.97
N THR A 56 9.58 3.12 14.19
CA THR A 56 8.26 3.56 14.64
C THR A 56 7.25 2.43 14.44
N VAL A 57 6.53 2.05 15.49
CA VAL A 57 5.32 1.24 15.34
C VAL A 57 4.30 2.07 14.56
N GLY A 58 3.79 1.51 13.49
CA GLY A 58 2.86 2.19 12.58
C GLY A 58 1.57 2.63 13.29
N TRP A 59 0.88 3.62 12.74
CA TRP A 59 -0.40 4.08 13.23
C TRP A 59 -1.41 2.93 13.26
N ARG A 60 -2.07 2.69 14.40
CA ARG A 60 -3.06 1.63 14.65
C ARG A 60 -2.58 0.21 14.28
N SER A 61 -1.26 -0.05 14.33
CA SER A 61 -0.69 -1.36 13.98
C SER A 61 -1.20 -2.49 14.89
N ASP A 62 -1.51 -2.17 16.14
CA ASP A 62 -2.12 -3.07 17.11
C ASP A 62 -3.53 -3.53 16.72
N GLN A 63 -4.24 -2.75 15.90
CA GLN A 63 -5.61 -3.06 15.50
C GLN A 63 -5.68 -3.93 14.23
N TYR A 64 -4.83 -3.69 13.22
CA TYR A 64 -4.94 -4.41 11.95
C TYR A 64 -3.94 -5.53 11.75
N PHE A 65 -2.72 -5.48 12.30
CA PHE A 65 -1.73 -6.54 12.05
C PHE A 65 -2.11 -7.89 12.64
N PRO A 66 -2.70 -8.02 13.84
CA PRO A 66 -3.06 -9.34 14.39
C PRO A 66 -4.01 -10.17 13.52
N SER A 67 -4.91 -9.52 12.78
CA SER A 67 -5.90 -10.19 11.93
C SER A 67 -5.56 -10.18 10.44
N LEU A 68 -4.50 -9.49 10.02
CA LEU A 68 -4.20 -9.18 8.62
C LEU A 68 -4.03 -10.44 7.75
N ALA A 69 -3.25 -11.40 8.22
CA ALA A 69 -3.01 -12.64 7.49
C ALA A 69 -4.31 -13.44 7.29
N ASN A 70 -5.11 -13.58 8.35
CA ASN A 70 -6.41 -14.27 8.29
C ASN A 70 -7.40 -13.55 7.36
N TYR A 71 -7.36 -12.21 7.34
CA TYR A 71 -8.19 -11.43 6.42
C TYR A 71 -7.86 -11.77 4.97
N TYR A 72 -6.58 -11.72 4.57
CA TYR A 72 -6.19 -12.04 3.20
C TYR A 72 -6.39 -13.51 2.84
N GLN A 73 -6.19 -14.44 3.76
CA GLN A 73 -6.45 -15.86 3.52
C GLN A 73 -7.94 -16.12 3.18
N ARG A 74 -8.88 -15.41 3.82
CA ARG A 74 -10.30 -15.49 3.45
C ARG A 74 -10.54 -14.96 2.05
N LEU A 75 -9.88 -13.86 1.65
CA LEU A 75 -9.99 -13.32 0.30
C LEU A 75 -9.38 -14.24 -0.75
N GLU A 76 -8.27 -14.91 -0.45
CA GLU A 76 -7.67 -15.93 -1.32
C GLU A 76 -8.64 -17.08 -1.60
N THR A 77 -9.32 -17.56 -0.56
CA THR A 77 -10.36 -18.60 -0.70
C THR A 77 -11.50 -18.11 -1.58
N ARG A 78 -11.99 -16.89 -1.37
CA ARG A 78 -13.07 -16.29 -2.16
C ARG A 78 -12.67 -16.09 -3.61
N LEU A 79 -11.49 -15.55 -3.87
CA LEU A 79 -10.97 -15.23 -5.20
C LEU A 79 -10.31 -16.44 -5.89
N LYS A 80 -10.24 -17.60 -5.22
CA LYS A 80 -9.58 -18.83 -5.71
C LYS A 80 -8.17 -18.57 -6.27
N SER A 81 -7.40 -17.77 -5.55
CA SER A 81 -6.06 -17.34 -5.96
C SER A 81 -5.19 -17.08 -4.74
N SER A 82 -3.96 -17.55 -4.74
CA SER A 82 -2.98 -17.27 -3.69
C SER A 82 -2.20 -16.00 -4.05
N PHE A 83 -2.14 -15.07 -3.10
CA PHE A 83 -1.46 -13.79 -3.30
C PHE A 83 -0.88 -13.17 -2.01
N PHE A 84 -1.13 -13.73 -0.84
CA PHE A 84 -0.58 -13.23 0.42
C PHE A 84 0.19 -14.30 1.15
N SER A 85 1.39 -13.96 1.64
CA SER A 85 2.17 -14.83 2.49
C SER A 85 2.70 -14.10 3.72
N SER A 86 2.54 -14.73 4.88
CA SER A 86 3.27 -14.34 6.09
C SER A 86 4.74 -14.68 5.89
N ARG A 87 5.60 -13.68 5.90
CA ARG A 87 7.04 -13.87 5.70
C ARG A 87 7.83 -13.06 6.73
N PRO A 88 8.81 -13.66 7.42
CA PRO A 88 9.62 -12.94 8.38
C PRO A 88 10.30 -11.73 7.74
N MET A 89 10.39 -10.62 8.47
CA MET A 89 11.19 -9.48 8.07
C MET A 89 12.31 -9.25 9.08
N LYS A 90 13.51 -9.00 8.59
CA LYS A 90 14.69 -8.72 9.39
C LYS A 90 15.21 -7.33 9.05
N ARG A 91 15.11 -6.41 9.99
CA ARG A 91 15.68 -5.07 9.84
C ARG A 91 17.14 -5.08 10.25
N ILE A 92 18.03 -4.96 9.28
CA ILE A 92 19.47 -4.86 9.49
C ILE A 92 19.80 -3.46 10.03
N ILE A 93 20.47 -3.39 11.14
CA ILE A 93 20.94 -2.14 11.76
C ILE A 93 22.19 -1.68 11.04
N ALA A 94 22.16 -0.48 10.46
CA ALA A 94 23.19 -0.03 9.53
C ALA A 94 24.45 0.53 10.22
N ASN A 95 24.33 1.03 11.47
CA ASN A 95 25.42 1.68 12.20
C ASN A 95 25.11 1.79 13.71
N ALA A 96 26.12 2.17 14.49
CA ALA A 96 25.99 2.35 15.94
C ALA A 96 24.91 3.39 16.34
N GLY A 97 24.70 4.43 15.54
CA GLY A 97 23.65 5.43 15.81
C GLY A 97 22.25 4.87 15.68
N GLU A 98 21.99 3.97 14.71
CA GLU A 98 20.73 3.22 14.61
C GLU A 98 20.60 2.22 15.77
N GLN A 99 21.66 1.52 16.11
CA GLN A 99 21.68 0.58 17.24
C GLN A 99 21.32 1.28 18.54
N ASN A 100 21.95 2.40 18.85
CA ASN A 100 21.66 3.19 20.06
C ASN A 100 20.20 3.68 20.08
N ARG A 101 19.67 4.12 18.92
CA ARG A 101 18.25 4.50 18.80
C ARG A 101 17.30 3.34 19.08
N TRP A 102 17.64 2.13 18.63
CA TRP A 102 16.84 0.95 18.95
C TRP A 102 16.92 0.62 20.44
N LEU A 103 18.11 0.51 20.99
CA LEU A 103 18.32 0.14 22.40
C LEU A 103 17.63 1.12 23.36
N SER A 104 17.58 2.41 23.03
CA SER A 104 16.84 3.38 23.83
C SER A 104 15.33 3.20 23.86
N LYS A 105 14.77 2.38 22.95
CA LYS A 105 13.34 2.10 22.79
C LYS A 105 12.94 0.66 23.08
N ALA A 106 13.91 -0.24 23.11
CA ALA A 106 13.67 -1.69 23.20
C ALA A 106 12.88 -2.10 24.46
N HIS A 107 12.93 -1.29 25.53
CA HIS A 107 12.20 -1.52 26.77
C HIS A 107 10.71 -1.12 26.71
N LEU A 108 10.24 -0.48 25.65
CA LEU A 108 8.87 -0.01 25.54
C LEU A 108 7.94 -1.16 25.12
N ASP A 109 6.89 -1.42 25.88
CA ASP A 109 5.93 -2.52 25.71
C ASP A 109 5.32 -2.60 24.31
N LYS A 110 5.14 -1.48 23.63
CA LYS A 110 4.57 -1.41 22.28
C LYS A 110 5.35 -2.19 21.23
N TYR A 111 6.60 -2.61 21.50
CA TYR A 111 7.41 -3.42 20.60
C TYR A 111 7.31 -4.92 20.86
N ASN A 112 6.87 -5.34 22.05
CA ASN A 112 6.88 -6.75 22.49
C ASN A 112 6.16 -7.68 21.53
N ASN A 113 5.06 -7.25 20.93
CA ASN A 113 4.26 -8.05 19.99
C ASN A 113 4.76 -7.95 18.54
N PHE A 114 5.71 -7.06 18.24
CA PHE A 114 6.07 -6.76 16.86
C PHE A 114 7.50 -7.10 16.52
N CYS A 115 8.41 -7.13 17.47
CA CYS A 115 9.81 -7.40 17.16
C CYS A 115 10.65 -7.83 18.36
N SER A 116 11.78 -8.49 18.05
CA SER A 116 12.88 -8.77 18.98
C SER A 116 14.21 -8.40 18.35
N PHE A 117 15.23 -8.22 19.17
CA PHE A 117 16.57 -7.88 18.72
C PHE A 117 17.54 -9.06 18.89
N SER A 118 18.46 -9.25 17.94
CA SER A 118 19.50 -10.25 17.97
C SER A 118 20.81 -9.76 17.32
N TYR A 119 21.89 -10.50 17.55
CA TYR A 119 23.21 -10.30 16.91
C TYR A 119 23.54 -11.41 15.89
N ASP A 120 22.52 -12.03 15.31
CA ASP A 120 22.69 -13.09 14.32
C ASP A 120 23.49 -12.59 13.11
N GLN A 121 24.29 -13.50 12.55
CA GLN A 121 24.96 -13.25 11.27
C GLN A 121 24.13 -13.85 10.15
N ILE A 122 23.89 -13.08 9.08
CA ILE A 122 23.15 -13.54 7.91
C ILE A 122 24.10 -13.56 6.70
N PRO A 123 24.33 -14.73 6.08
CA PRO A 123 25.15 -14.82 4.88
C PRO A 123 24.70 -13.82 3.80
N GLY A 124 25.66 -13.15 3.18
CA GLY A 124 25.42 -12.18 2.13
C GLY A 124 25.05 -10.77 2.61
N LEU A 125 24.88 -10.53 3.93
CA LEU A 125 24.45 -9.26 4.50
C LEU A 125 25.44 -8.69 5.52
N ASN A 126 25.46 -7.36 5.64
CA ASN A 126 26.24 -6.61 6.63
C ASN A 126 25.48 -6.47 7.94
N THR A 127 25.63 -7.41 8.89
CA THR A 127 24.83 -7.47 10.13
C THR A 127 25.60 -7.03 11.39
N SER A 128 26.69 -6.29 11.26
CA SER A 128 27.64 -5.97 12.37
C SER A 128 27.00 -5.26 13.57
N PHE A 129 25.90 -4.54 13.39
CA PHE A 129 25.24 -3.77 14.44
C PHE A 129 23.95 -4.42 14.97
N GLY A 130 23.70 -5.68 14.59
CA GLY A 130 22.53 -6.44 14.99
C GLY A 130 21.34 -6.34 14.05
N ILE A 131 20.30 -7.07 14.40
CA ILE A 131 19.11 -7.30 13.60
C ILE A 131 17.87 -7.13 14.46
N LEU A 132 16.86 -6.45 13.93
CA LEU A 132 15.53 -6.43 14.50
C LEU A 132 14.68 -7.43 13.73
N ASN A 133 14.31 -8.53 14.38
CA ASN A 133 13.38 -9.53 13.83
C ASN A 133 11.96 -8.99 13.98
N ILE A 134 11.24 -8.81 12.87
CA ILE A 134 9.89 -8.21 12.85
C ILE A 134 8.86 -9.31 12.65
N TYR A 135 7.89 -9.37 13.55
CA TYR A 135 6.77 -10.30 13.54
C TYR A 135 5.55 -9.70 12.84
N LEU A 136 4.55 -10.52 12.56
CA LEU A 136 3.31 -10.13 11.88
C LEU A 136 3.57 -9.42 10.54
N ALA A 137 4.71 -9.72 9.93
CA ALA A 137 5.11 -9.20 8.65
C ALA A 137 4.74 -10.17 7.51
N GLY A 138 4.72 -9.67 6.29
CA GLY A 138 4.40 -10.47 5.12
C GLY A 138 4.52 -9.71 3.82
N GLU A 139 4.12 -10.37 2.76
CA GLU A 139 4.11 -9.82 1.40
C GLU A 139 2.85 -10.22 0.65
N MET A 140 2.44 -9.37 -0.26
CA MET A 140 1.36 -9.61 -1.21
C MET A 140 1.90 -9.59 -2.64
N ASP A 141 1.60 -10.62 -3.40
CA ASP A 141 1.65 -10.53 -4.87
C ASP A 141 0.47 -9.67 -5.35
N THR A 142 0.77 -8.39 -5.50
CA THR A 142 -0.25 -7.40 -5.88
C THR A 142 -0.77 -7.60 -7.30
N LYS A 143 0.04 -8.19 -8.18
CA LYS A 143 -0.38 -8.49 -9.55
C LYS A 143 -1.35 -9.67 -9.59
N ALA A 144 -1.05 -10.74 -8.83
CA ALA A 144 -1.96 -11.88 -8.68
C ALA A 144 -3.28 -11.46 -8.04
N PHE A 145 -3.24 -10.63 -6.98
CA PHE A 145 -4.43 -10.07 -6.34
C PHE A 145 -5.31 -9.30 -7.32
N LEU A 146 -4.75 -8.33 -8.06
CA LEU A 146 -5.50 -7.52 -9.01
C LEU A 146 -6.06 -8.36 -10.17
N LYS A 147 -5.29 -9.33 -10.65
CA LYS A 147 -5.73 -10.26 -11.71
C LYS A 147 -6.95 -11.08 -11.23
N ALA A 148 -6.90 -11.61 -10.01
CA ALA A 148 -8.00 -12.37 -9.43
C ALA A 148 -9.26 -11.50 -9.27
N CYS A 149 -9.11 -10.26 -8.75
CA CYS A 149 -10.22 -9.31 -8.66
C CYS A 149 -10.84 -8.99 -10.01
N ASN A 150 -10.03 -8.68 -11.02
CA ASN A 150 -10.53 -8.33 -12.36
C ASN A 150 -11.23 -9.51 -13.06
N THR A 151 -10.87 -10.74 -12.70
CA THR A 151 -11.52 -11.95 -13.26
C THR A 151 -12.86 -12.24 -12.57
N MET A 152 -12.97 -11.99 -11.27
CA MET A 152 -14.07 -12.47 -10.44
C MET A 152 -15.12 -11.39 -10.10
N LEU A 153 -14.75 -10.10 -10.20
CA LEU A 153 -15.58 -9.00 -9.69
C LEU A 153 -16.06 -8.09 -10.84
N PRO A 154 -17.29 -7.54 -10.76
CA PRO A 154 -17.82 -6.61 -11.74
C PRO A 154 -16.90 -5.42 -11.97
N THR A 155 -16.46 -5.23 -13.22
CA THR A 155 -15.48 -4.22 -13.60
C THR A 155 -15.74 -3.70 -15.00
N GLU A 156 -15.74 -2.36 -15.16
CA GLU A 156 -15.64 -1.68 -16.44
C GLU A 156 -14.20 -1.18 -16.66
N SER A 157 -13.61 -1.63 -17.76
CA SER A 157 -12.20 -1.37 -18.09
C SER A 157 -12.09 -0.15 -19.01
N ASP A 158 -12.36 1.04 -18.48
CA ASP A 158 -12.23 2.29 -19.23
C ASP A 158 -11.75 3.44 -18.33
N SER A 159 -11.38 4.57 -18.94
CA SER A 159 -11.01 5.80 -18.23
C SER A 159 -12.25 6.52 -17.73
N PHE A 160 -12.23 6.92 -16.46
CA PHE A 160 -13.30 7.75 -15.93
C PHE A 160 -13.16 9.19 -16.43
N ASP A 161 -14.27 9.76 -16.91
CA ASP A 161 -14.36 11.13 -17.42
C ASP A 161 -15.30 11.96 -16.52
N TYR A 162 -14.74 12.82 -15.70
CA TYR A 162 -15.51 13.64 -14.75
C TYR A 162 -16.56 14.53 -15.42
N SER A 163 -16.36 14.91 -16.68
CA SER A 163 -17.33 15.74 -17.43
C SER A 163 -18.64 15.04 -17.75
N LYS A 164 -18.65 13.69 -17.68
CA LYS A 164 -19.83 12.85 -17.91
C LYS A 164 -20.56 12.46 -16.62
N LEU A 165 -20.06 12.90 -15.45
CA LEU A 165 -20.67 12.62 -14.17
C LEU A 165 -21.80 13.62 -13.89
N ASP A 166 -23.03 13.12 -13.80
CA ASP A 166 -24.19 13.89 -13.33
C ASP A 166 -24.44 13.54 -11.85
N THR A 167 -23.99 14.40 -10.97
CA THR A 167 -24.15 14.23 -9.52
C THR A 167 -25.59 14.44 -9.04
N ASN A 168 -26.41 15.23 -9.78
CA ASN A 168 -27.81 15.49 -9.42
C ASN A 168 -28.70 14.30 -9.76
N GLN A 169 -28.50 13.72 -10.94
CA GLN A 169 -29.25 12.53 -11.37
C GLN A 169 -28.60 11.22 -10.89
N LYS A 170 -27.44 11.28 -10.27
CA LYS A 170 -26.62 10.12 -9.87
C LYS A 170 -26.37 9.17 -11.03
N LYS A 171 -25.88 9.73 -12.15
CA LYS A 171 -25.61 9.00 -13.39
C LYS A 171 -24.19 9.20 -13.88
N TYR A 172 -23.64 8.16 -14.43
CA TYR A 172 -22.40 8.17 -15.20
C TYR A 172 -22.58 7.34 -16.45
N GLN A 173 -22.60 7.99 -17.63
CA GLN A 173 -22.87 7.32 -18.91
C GLN A 173 -24.19 6.51 -18.85
N ASN A 174 -24.09 5.17 -19.04
CA ASN A 174 -25.24 4.25 -19.02
C ASN A 174 -25.52 3.64 -17.64
N PHE A 175 -24.80 4.08 -16.60
CA PHE A 175 -24.93 3.60 -15.24
C PHE A 175 -25.65 4.64 -14.37
N SER A 176 -26.58 4.17 -13.55
CA SER A 176 -27.07 4.93 -12.39
C SER A 176 -26.56 4.28 -11.11
N TYR A 177 -26.37 5.08 -10.07
CA TYR A 177 -25.80 4.63 -8.80
C TYR A 177 -26.50 5.33 -7.63
N ASP A 178 -26.52 4.69 -6.47
CA ASP A 178 -26.97 5.36 -5.24
C ASP A 178 -25.84 6.17 -4.61
N LYS A 179 -24.63 5.59 -4.57
CA LYS A 179 -23.42 6.23 -4.04
C LYS A 179 -22.24 6.02 -4.99
N ILE A 180 -21.39 7.04 -5.13
CA ILE A 180 -20.12 6.98 -5.84
C ILE A 180 -18.95 7.11 -4.86
N VAL A 181 -17.93 6.25 -5.00
CA VAL A 181 -16.75 6.25 -4.14
C VAL A 181 -15.47 6.36 -4.95
N PHE A 182 -14.70 7.40 -4.73
CA PHE A 182 -13.44 7.63 -5.44
C PHE A 182 -12.26 6.98 -4.69
N CYS A 183 -11.65 5.97 -5.33
CA CYS A 183 -10.51 5.18 -4.84
C CYS A 183 -9.29 5.27 -5.78
N GLU A 184 -9.04 6.44 -6.35
CA GLU A 184 -8.24 6.68 -7.56
C GLU A 184 -6.72 6.68 -7.31
N GLY A 185 -6.30 6.52 -6.06
CA GLY A 185 -4.88 6.60 -5.74
C GLY A 185 -4.29 7.97 -6.13
N TYR A 186 -3.13 7.97 -6.80
CA TYR A 186 -2.47 9.23 -7.18
C TYR A 186 -3.20 9.96 -8.34
N GLU A 187 -4.00 9.27 -9.15
CA GLU A 187 -4.80 9.90 -10.21
C GLU A 187 -5.83 10.90 -9.66
N ALA A 188 -6.15 10.80 -8.38
CA ALA A 188 -7.00 11.77 -7.68
C ALA A 188 -6.47 13.22 -7.70
N ILE A 189 -5.23 13.45 -8.11
CA ILE A 189 -4.73 14.82 -8.43
C ILE A 189 -5.54 15.50 -9.55
N LYS A 190 -6.25 14.72 -10.36
CA LYS A 190 -7.12 15.19 -11.44
C LYS A 190 -8.58 15.33 -11.01
N ASN A 191 -8.95 14.82 -9.82
CA ASN A 191 -10.32 14.82 -9.36
C ASN A 191 -10.75 16.21 -8.88
N PRO A 192 -11.65 16.92 -9.59
CA PRO A 192 -12.06 18.26 -9.21
C PRO A 192 -12.82 18.28 -7.88
N TYR A 193 -13.55 17.22 -7.54
CA TYR A 193 -14.34 17.13 -6.32
C TYR A 193 -13.47 16.95 -5.06
N LEU A 194 -12.27 16.36 -5.18
CA LEU A 194 -11.36 16.18 -4.04
C LEU A 194 -10.45 17.40 -3.87
N ASN A 195 -9.97 17.98 -4.96
CA ASN A 195 -8.94 19.02 -4.96
C ASN A 195 -9.35 20.34 -4.30
N ASP A 196 -10.64 20.59 -4.16
CA ASP A 196 -11.18 21.75 -3.45
C ASP A 196 -10.97 21.67 -1.94
N TYR A 197 -10.76 20.47 -1.40
CA TYR A 197 -10.59 20.22 0.04
C TYR A 197 -9.18 19.77 0.40
N VAL A 198 -8.64 18.79 -0.32
CA VAL A 198 -7.32 18.24 -0.03
C VAL A 198 -6.60 17.81 -1.30
N LYS A 199 -5.31 18.13 -1.38
CA LYS A 199 -4.47 17.74 -2.50
C LYS A 199 -3.70 16.46 -2.16
N ILE A 200 -3.84 15.43 -3.02
CA ILE A 200 -2.96 14.27 -2.96
C ILE A 200 -1.54 14.70 -3.35
N ILE A 201 -0.56 14.27 -2.57
CA ILE A 201 0.86 14.50 -2.84
C ILE A 201 1.42 13.27 -3.58
N PRO A 202 1.59 13.34 -4.92
CA PRO A 202 2.18 12.25 -5.66
C PRO A 202 3.62 12.04 -5.18
N THR A 203 3.92 10.82 -4.76
CA THR A 203 5.23 10.47 -4.23
C THR A 203 5.82 9.31 -5.01
N LYS A 204 6.71 9.63 -5.94
CA LYS A 204 7.38 8.65 -6.77
C LYS A 204 8.32 7.77 -5.96
N GLY A 205 8.37 6.49 -6.28
CA GLY A 205 9.33 5.54 -5.74
C GLY A 205 9.82 4.60 -6.81
N GLU A 206 11.13 4.50 -6.94
CA GLU A 206 11.77 3.63 -7.90
C GLU A 206 12.28 2.35 -7.23
N ILE A 207 12.27 1.27 -7.98
CA ILE A 207 12.63 -0.08 -7.56
C ILE A 207 13.53 -0.67 -8.65
N ILE A 208 14.60 -1.34 -8.25
CA ILE A 208 15.43 -2.15 -9.16
C ILE A 208 15.24 -3.64 -8.87
N GLU A 209 15.47 -4.46 -9.85
CA GLU A 209 15.60 -5.91 -9.72
C GLU A 209 17.04 -6.30 -10.04
N ILE A 210 17.61 -7.12 -9.16
CA ILE A 210 18.99 -7.60 -9.29
C ILE A 210 19.02 -9.12 -9.25
N ARG A 211 20.02 -9.71 -9.86
CA ARG A 211 20.36 -11.12 -9.69
C ARG A 211 21.58 -11.22 -8.77
N ALA A 212 21.44 -11.93 -7.66
CA ALA A 212 22.49 -12.08 -6.65
C ALA A 212 22.40 -13.44 -5.97
N LYS A 213 23.55 -14.14 -5.84
CA LYS A 213 23.68 -15.41 -5.12
C LYS A 213 24.30 -15.20 -3.75
N GLY A 214 24.03 -16.13 -2.83
CA GLY A 214 24.67 -16.15 -1.52
C GLY A 214 23.99 -15.28 -0.46
N ILE A 215 22.81 -14.73 -0.74
CA ILE A 215 21.93 -14.10 0.25
C ILE A 215 20.92 -15.16 0.69
N THR A 216 20.68 -15.29 2.00
CA THR A 216 19.67 -16.23 2.53
C THR A 216 18.25 -15.77 2.12
N GLU A 217 17.44 -16.72 1.64
CA GLU A 217 16.15 -16.43 0.99
C GLU A 217 14.94 -16.53 1.93
N ASP A 218 15.16 -16.80 3.21
CA ASP A 218 14.12 -17.10 4.21
C ASP A 218 13.32 -15.89 4.68
N SER A 219 13.81 -14.69 4.43
CA SER A 219 13.26 -13.45 4.99
C SER A 219 13.27 -12.31 3.96
N ILE A 220 12.47 -11.30 4.23
CA ILE A 220 12.60 -9.99 3.59
C ILE A 220 13.53 -9.15 4.46
N TYR A 221 14.52 -8.53 3.86
CA TYR A 221 15.50 -7.72 4.58
C TYR A 221 15.24 -6.25 4.39
N LEU A 222 15.27 -5.51 5.51
CA LEU A 222 15.08 -4.08 5.56
C LEU A 222 16.37 -3.42 6.03
N GLY A 223 16.69 -2.27 5.48
CA GLY A 223 17.88 -1.52 5.84
C GLY A 223 17.86 -0.13 5.20
N PRO A 224 18.95 0.33 4.58
CA PRO A 224 18.96 1.51 3.72
C PRO A 224 18.02 1.38 2.51
N VAL A 225 17.81 0.15 2.07
CA VAL A 225 16.78 -0.31 1.13
C VAL A 225 16.11 -1.56 1.68
N PHE A 226 14.97 -1.98 1.14
CA PHE A 226 14.50 -3.34 1.32
C PHE A 226 15.10 -4.23 0.22
N ILE A 227 15.29 -5.52 0.52
CA ILE A 227 15.53 -6.57 -0.48
C ILE A 227 14.55 -7.71 -0.24
N GLN A 228 13.92 -8.16 -1.32
CA GLN A 228 12.85 -9.16 -1.33
C GLN A 228 13.17 -10.23 -2.38
N PHE A 229 13.24 -11.49 -1.97
CA PHE A 229 13.49 -12.60 -2.88
C PHE A 229 12.26 -12.88 -3.76
N MET A 230 12.49 -13.04 -5.07
CA MET A 230 11.45 -13.24 -6.08
C MET A 230 11.53 -14.61 -6.77
N GLY A 231 12.47 -15.48 -6.39
CA GLY A 231 12.79 -16.74 -7.05
C GLY A 231 14.01 -16.61 -7.98
N ASP A 232 14.67 -17.73 -8.28
CA ASP A 232 15.77 -17.84 -9.27
C ASP A 232 16.90 -16.81 -9.09
N ASP A 233 17.39 -16.65 -7.87
CA ASP A 233 18.40 -15.64 -7.49
C ASP A 233 17.97 -14.18 -7.76
N LEU A 234 16.73 -13.94 -8.15
CA LEU A 234 16.19 -12.60 -8.42
C LEU A 234 15.74 -11.92 -7.13
N TRP A 235 16.17 -10.68 -6.94
CA TRP A 235 15.83 -9.86 -5.77
C TRP A 235 15.29 -8.50 -6.21
N ARG A 236 14.19 -8.10 -5.59
CA ARG A 236 13.63 -6.75 -5.71
C ARG A 236 14.23 -5.86 -4.64
N VAL A 237 14.68 -4.67 -5.03
CA VAL A 237 15.40 -3.70 -4.17
C VAL A 237 14.73 -2.34 -4.25
N GLY A 238 14.40 -1.75 -3.11
CA GLY A 238 13.76 -0.43 -3.10
C GLY A 238 13.65 0.21 -1.71
N ALA A 239 13.05 1.35 -1.64
CA ALA A 239 12.60 2.18 -2.74
C ALA A 239 13.11 3.61 -2.52
N THR A 240 13.18 4.36 -3.61
CA THR A 240 13.40 5.81 -3.51
C THR A 240 12.13 6.53 -3.04
N TYR A 241 12.25 7.82 -2.77
CA TYR A 241 11.14 8.63 -2.25
C TYR A 241 11.27 10.07 -2.73
N GLU A 242 10.53 10.43 -3.77
CA GLU A 242 10.51 11.78 -4.36
C GLU A 242 9.09 12.35 -4.35
N GLN A 243 8.90 13.43 -3.58
CA GLN A 243 7.59 14.10 -3.50
C GLN A 243 7.35 14.99 -4.72
N ASN A 244 6.07 15.20 -5.05
CA ASN A 244 5.60 16.05 -6.14
C ASN A 244 6.12 15.63 -7.53
N GLN A 245 6.39 14.33 -7.69
CA GLN A 245 6.79 13.74 -8.97
C GLN A 245 5.69 12.85 -9.53
N THR A 246 5.32 13.12 -10.78
CA THR A 246 4.28 12.37 -11.52
C THR A 246 4.82 11.63 -12.74
N SER A 247 6.10 11.79 -13.07
CA SER A 247 6.74 11.02 -14.15
C SER A 247 6.77 9.53 -13.82
N LEU A 248 6.38 8.71 -14.77
CA LEU A 248 6.41 7.26 -14.70
C LEU A 248 7.69 6.67 -15.33
N GLU A 249 8.66 7.53 -15.68
CA GLU A 249 9.95 7.11 -16.22
C GLU A 249 10.98 6.98 -15.08
N PRO A 250 11.63 5.82 -14.92
CA PRO A 250 12.75 5.66 -13.99
C PRO A 250 13.94 6.54 -14.37
N THR A 251 14.74 6.95 -13.39
CA THR A 251 15.88 7.87 -13.61
C THR A 251 17.21 7.24 -13.24
N THR A 252 18.27 7.61 -13.97
CA THR A 252 19.64 7.14 -13.69
C THR A 252 20.09 7.54 -12.29
N ALA A 253 19.76 8.76 -11.84
CA ALA A 253 20.12 9.25 -10.51
C ALA A 253 19.52 8.39 -9.38
N MET A 254 18.24 7.99 -9.51
CA MET A 254 17.59 7.16 -8.50
C MET A 254 18.09 5.72 -8.54
N LYS A 255 18.45 5.20 -9.71
CA LYS A 255 19.13 3.91 -9.84
C LYS A 255 20.45 3.92 -9.07
N GLU A 256 21.31 4.90 -9.30
CA GLU A 256 22.61 5.05 -8.63
C GLU A 256 22.44 5.19 -7.10
N GLU A 257 21.41 5.91 -6.67
CA GLU A 257 21.07 6.01 -5.25
C GLU A 257 20.68 4.65 -4.65
N LEU A 258 19.82 3.88 -5.32
CA LEU A 258 19.44 2.53 -4.88
C LEU A 258 20.65 1.60 -4.81
N GLU A 259 21.51 1.59 -5.82
CA GLU A 259 22.73 0.78 -5.83
C GLU A 259 23.71 1.20 -4.73
N SER A 260 23.89 2.51 -4.49
CA SER A 260 24.72 3.03 -3.41
C SER A 260 24.22 2.59 -2.03
N ARG A 261 22.91 2.59 -1.83
CA ARG A 261 22.26 2.11 -0.60
C ARG A 261 22.35 0.60 -0.46
N LEU A 262 22.17 -0.14 -1.56
CA LEU A 262 22.26 -1.60 -1.59
C LEU A 262 23.64 -2.09 -1.18
N ARG A 263 24.72 -1.50 -1.72
CA ARG A 263 26.11 -1.83 -1.36
C ARG A 263 26.44 -1.66 0.14
N LYS A 264 25.64 -0.91 0.89
CA LYS A 264 25.76 -0.83 2.35
C LYS A 264 25.09 -2.00 3.07
N LEU A 265 24.15 -2.68 2.41
CA LEU A 265 23.35 -3.76 2.98
C LEU A 265 23.90 -5.14 2.65
N ILE A 266 24.30 -5.37 1.39
CA ILE A 266 24.82 -6.66 0.91
C ILE A 266 26.35 -6.63 0.75
N ASN A 267 26.97 -7.82 0.87
CA ASN A 267 28.41 -8.01 0.65
C ASN A 267 28.72 -9.06 -0.45
N VAL A 268 27.76 -9.32 -1.32
CA VAL A 268 27.88 -10.22 -2.46
C VAL A 268 27.79 -9.45 -3.78
N PRO A 269 28.38 -9.97 -4.89
CA PRO A 269 28.22 -9.37 -6.21
C PRO A 269 26.78 -9.54 -6.73
N TYR A 270 26.35 -8.61 -7.56
CA TYR A 270 25.05 -8.65 -8.21
C TYR A 270 25.07 -8.09 -9.63
N GLU A 271 24.08 -8.47 -10.42
CA GLU A 271 23.80 -7.94 -11.75
C GLU A 271 22.45 -7.20 -11.72
N LEU A 272 22.37 -6.01 -12.33
CA LEU A 272 21.13 -5.28 -12.50
C LEU A 272 20.30 -5.91 -13.63
N VAL A 273 19.04 -6.25 -13.35
CA VAL A 273 18.13 -6.91 -14.29
C VAL A 273 17.07 -5.95 -14.82
N ASN A 274 16.45 -5.16 -13.92
CA ASN A 274 15.33 -4.29 -14.28
C ASN A 274 15.29 -3.02 -13.41
N HIS A 275 14.56 -1.99 -13.89
CA HIS A 275 14.36 -0.73 -13.19
C HIS A 275 12.99 -0.15 -13.54
N TYR A 276 12.15 0.12 -12.56
CA TYR A 276 10.80 0.64 -12.75
C TYR A 276 10.37 1.53 -11.58
N CYS A 277 9.26 2.24 -11.75
CA CYS A 277 8.77 3.16 -10.74
C CYS A 277 7.25 3.13 -10.61
N GLY A 278 6.76 3.65 -9.49
CA GLY A 278 5.35 3.88 -9.24
C GLY A 278 5.12 5.11 -8.37
N ILE A 279 3.89 5.61 -8.36
CA ILE A 279 3.55 6.84 -7.65
C ILE A 279 2.59 6.52 -6.50
N ARG A 280 3.01 6.81 -5.27
CA ARG A 280 2.21 6.61 -4.06
C ARG A 280 1.27 7.80 -3.86
N PRO A 281 -0.01 7.57 -3.52
CA PRO A 281 -0.95 8.62 -3.14
C PRO A 281 -0.73 9.01 -1.68
N ALA A 282 0.14 9.95 -1.39
CA ALA A 282 0.30 10.46 -0.04
C ALA A 282 -0.67 11.61 0.25
N SER A 283 -1.18 11.69 1.47
CA SER A 283 -1.89 12.84 2.01
C SER A 283 -0.92 13.84 2.63
N PRO A 284 -1.29 15.12 2.80
CA PRO A 284 -0.43 16.13 3.40
C PRO A 284 0.05 15.78 4.81
N ASP A 285 -0.79 15.16 5.61
CA ASP A 285 -0.55 14.75 6.99
C ASP A 285 -0.12 13.27 7.13
N ARG A 286 0.01 12.55 6.02
CA ARG A 286 0.37 11.11 5.96
C ARG A 286 -0.64 10.18 6.64
N LYS A 287 -1.89 10.63 6.80
CA LYS A 287 -3.03 9.84 7.26
C LYS A 287 -3.97 9.54 6.10
N PRO A 288 -4.68 8.42 6.11
CA PRO A 288 -5.70 8.13 5.08
C PRO A 288 -6.74 9.24 4.96
N ILE A 289 -7.37 9.33 3.81
CA ILE A 289 -8.46 10.25 3.53
C ILE A 289 -9.71 9.41 3.28
N LEU A 290 -10.66 9.45 4.19
CA LEU A 290 -11.94 8.77 4.12
C LEU A 290 -13.07 9.77 4.33
N GLY A 291 -14.25 9.47 3.81
CA GLY A 291 -15.45 10.22 4.18
C GLY A 291 -16.26 10.72 3.00
N MET A 292 -17.35 11.38 3.33
CA MET A 292 -18.29 11.96 2.39
C MET A 292 -17.82 13.34 1.93
N HIS A 293 -18.09 13.66 0.68
CA HIS A 293 -17.90 14.99 0.14
C HIS A 293 -18.72 16.03 0.94
N PRO A 294 -18.14 17.16 1.35
CA PRO A 294 -18.82 18.11 2.23
C PRO A 294 -20.13 18.71 1.69
N ALA A 295 -20.31 18.73 0.37
CA ALA A 295 -21.48 19.34 -0.29
C ALA A 295 -22.30 18.36 -1.17
N ILE A 296 -21.90 17.10 -1.31
CA ILE A 296 -22.58 16.10 -2.18
C ILE A 296 -22.74 14.79 -1.40
N ASP A 297 -23.95 14.54 -0.90
CA ASP A 297 -24.26 13.47 0.04
C ASP A 297 -24.05 12.04 -0.49
N SER A 298 -24.04 11.86 -1.80
CA SER A 298 -23.83 10.54 -2.43
C SER A 298 -22.40 10.27 -2.88
N MET A 299 -21.48 11.19 -2.60
CA MET A 299 -20.09 11.14 -3.06
C MET A 299 -19.13 10.91 -1.89
N TYR A 300 -18.22 9.94 -2.04
CA TYR A 300 -17.31 9.52 -0.99
C TYR A 300 -15.88 9.35 -1.52
N PHE A 301 -14.91 9.38 -0.61
CA PHE A 301 -13.49 9.23 -0.91
C PHE A 301 -12.84 8.16 -0.02
N VAL A 302 -11.97 7.34 -0.62
CA VAL A 302 -11.10 6.37 0.07
C VAL A 302 -9.72 6.45 -0.57
N ASN A 303 -8.83 7.25 0.00
CA ASN A 303 -7.53 7.56 -0.61
C ASN A 303 -6.43 7.86 0.45
N GLY A 304 -5.27 8.33 0.04
CA GLY A 304 -4.22 8.88 0.90
C GLY A 304 -3.41 7.86 1.71
N MET A 305 -3.51 6.56 1.43
CA MET A 305 -2.85 5.51 2.21
C MET A 305 -1.35 5.34 1.90
N GLY A 306 -0.82 6.08 0.94
CA GLY A 306 0.60 6.07 0.56
C GLY A 306 1.09 4.67 0.21
N SER A 307 2.14 4.21 0.90
CA SER A 307 2.74 2.86 0.69
C SER A 307 2.18 1.78 1.62
N LYS A 308 1.13 2.07 2.42
CA LYS A 308 0.67 1.18 3.48
C LYS A 308 -0.75 0.65 3.27
N ALA A 309 -1.31 0.84 2.09
CA ALA A 309 -2.69 0.46 1.79
C ALA A 309 -2.95 -1.03 2.05
N ILE A 310 -2.01 -1.93 1.76
CA ILE A 310 -2.18 -3.38 1.99
C ILE A 310 -2.43 -3.69 3.47
N SER A 311 -1.74 -3.02 4.40
CA SER A 311 -1.95 -3.27 5.83
C SER A 311 -3.14 -2.52 6.42
N MET A 312 -3.45 -1.32 5.90
CA MET A 312 -4.45 -0.42 6.50
C MET A 312 -5.85 -0.57 5.88
N ALA A 313 -5.92 -0.81 4.57
CA ALA A 313 -7.19 -0.84 3.85
C ALA A 313 -8.20 -1.86 4.38
N PRO A 314 -7.83 -3.08 4.83
CA PRO A 314 -8.79 -4.01 5.40
C PRO A 314 -9.68 -3.43 6.50
N LEU A 315 -9.08 -2.76 7.48
CA LEU A 315 -9.82 -2.11 8.58
C LEU A 315 -10.56 -0.86 8.08
N LEU A 316 -9.89 -0.05 7.27
CA LEU A 316 -10.43 1.24 6.83
C LEU A 316 -11.61 1.11 5.88
N VAL A 317 -11.68 0.07 5.06
CA VAL A 317 -12.86 -0.15 4.21
C VAL A 317 -14.06 -0.62 5.03
N GLN A 318 -13.86 -1.38 6.11
CA GLN A 318 -14.94 -1.73 7.05
C GLN A 318 -15.48 -0.48 7.74
N GLU A 319 -14.60 0.35 8.32
CA GLU A 319 -15.00 1.63 8.97
C GLU A 319 -15.72 2.56 7.98
N MET A 320 -15.22 2.61 6.72
CA MET A 320 -15.85 3.42 5.69
C MET A 320 -17.24 2.91 5.31
N THR A 321 -17.41 1.59 5.24
CA THR A 321 -18.72 0.98 4.95
C THR A 321 -19.69 1.19 6.10
N ASP A 322 -19.26 1.03 7.36
CA ASP A 322 -20.06 1.34 8.53
C ASP A 322 -20.50 2.81 8.56
N TYR A 323 -19.60 3.73 8.18
CA TYR A 323 -19.93 5.14 8.02
C TYR A 323 -20.98 5.38 6.93
N MET A 324 -20.82 4.76 5.75
CA MET A 324 -21.73 4.94 4.61
C MET A 324 -23.13 4.37 4.85
N GLU A 325 -23.26 3.30 5.64
CA GLU A 325 -24.50 2.56 5.82
C GLU A 325 -25.23 2.89 7.11
N GLN A 326 -24.47 3.05 8.20
CA GLN A 326 -25.00 3.19 9.55
C GLN A 326 -24.76 4.58 10.14
N GLY A 327 -24.00 5.45 9.46
CA GLY A 327 -23.62 6.76 9.97
C GLY A 327 -22.64 6.71 11.14
N ILE A 328 -21.96 5.57 11.37
CA ILE A 328 -20.95 5.46 12.43
C ILE A 328 -19.80 6.42 12.12
N PRO A 329 -19.48 7.37 13.01
CA PRO A 329 -18.48 8.39 12.72
C PRO A 329 -17.10 7.79 12.45
N LEU A 330 -16.44 8.29 11.41
CA LEU A 330 -15.04 7.96 11.15
C LEU A 330 -14.13 8.56 12.24
N PRO A 331 -12.98 7.92 12.54
CA PRO A 331 -11.95 8.56 13.35
C PRO A 331 -11.56 9.92 12.77
N THR A 332 -11.52 10.98 13.59
CA THR A 332 -11.27 12.35 13.14
C THR A 332 -9.98 12.51 12.33
N GLU A 333 -8.98 11.70 12.62
CA GLU A 333 -7.67 11.71 11.96
C GLU A 333 -7.66 11.11 10.54
N VAL A 334 -8.74 10.46 10.11
CA VAL A 334 -8.90 9.97 8.73
C VAL A 334 -10.07 10.60 7.99
N ASP A 335 -11.02 11.23 8.70
CA ASP A 335 -12.17 11.91 8.10
C ASP A 335 -11.69 13.08 7.23
N ILE A 336 -12.18 13.15 5.97
CA ILE A 336 -11.87 14.26 5.04
C ILE A 336 -12.22 15.62 5.62
N LYS A 337 -13.22 15.69 6.51
CA LYS A 337 -13.65 16.92 7.19
C LYS A 337 -12.54 17.64 7.96
N ARG A 338 -11.43 16.94 8.29
CA ARG A 338 -10.26 17.58 8.91
C ARG A 338 -9.54 18.59 8.01
N PHE A 339 -9.91 18.62 6.73
CA PHE A 339 -9.38 19.55 5.73
C PHE A 339 -10.38 20.63 5.31
N CYS A 340 -11.59 20.63 5.90
CA CYS A 340 -12.67 21.59 5.59
C CYS A 340 -12.69 22.77 6.55
#